data_2f83e52e1f8ecf277393abdfe0232b10
#
_entry.id   2f83e52e1f8ecf277393abdfe0232b10
#
_cell.length_a   1.000
_cell.length_b   1.000
_cell.length_c   1.000
_cell.angle_alpha   90.00
_cell.angle_beta   90.00
_cell.angle_gamma   90.00
#
_symmetry.space_group_name_H-M   'P 1'
#
loop_
_entity.id
_entity.type
_entity.pdbx_description
1 polymer ?
#
loop_
_entity_poly.entity_id
_entity_poly.type
_entity_poly.pdbx_seq_one_letter_code
_entity_poly.pdbx_strand_id
1 'polypeptide(L)'
;DEYGIRIMALKSELRLIKIAGLSNIAANILKQELLSLGADAAISRGSLTGASKKTDCLVMANRLQLNRLNEKLRMQPFKLGELADQINTVLDNYERDKFLIKTARFSLDLSQRVHLMGIVNITDDSFSGDGLLNKFNSRDCIIRHVEEMVEDGADIIDIGGESTRPEARPVSLKEELNRTIPIIKLLSKRIKVPISIDTYKTQVAREALDAG
;
A
#
# COMPACT_ATOMS: atom_id res chain seq x y z
N ASP A 1 -12.30 3.50 -33.78
CA ASP A 1 -13.56 3.87 -33.13
C ASP A 1 -13.41 3.73 -31.62
N GLU A 2 -13.55 4.84 -30.89
CA GLU A 2 -13.33 4.92 -29.43
C GLU A 2 -14.29 4.01 -28.67
N TYR A 3 -15.51 3.84 -29.13
CA TYR A 3 -16.49 2.94 -28.52
C TYR A 3 -16.05 1.47 -28.58
N GLY A 4 -15.54 1.05 -29.74
CA GLY A 4 -15.01 -0.30 -29.93
C GLY A 4 -13.79 -0.57 -29.04
N ILE A 5 -12.89 0.41 -28.89
CA ILE A 5 -11.73 0.32 -28.00
C ILE A 5 -12.16 0.11 -26.55
N ARG A 6 -13.14 0.85 -26.05
CA ARG A 6 -13.65 0.72 -24.67
C ARG A 6 -14.21 -0.68 -24.40
N ILE A 7 -14.96 -1.26 -25.35
CA ILE A 7 -15.50 -2.62 -25.18
C ILE A 7 -14.38 -3.66 -25.22
N MET A 8 -13.42 -3.50 -26.14
CA MET A 8 -12.34 -4.47 -26.29
C MET A 8 -11.31 -4.39 -25.15
N ALA A 9 -11.05 -3.20 -24.61
CA ALA A 9 -10.15 -3.02 -23.49
C ALA A 9 -10.55 -3.87 -22.28
N LEU A 10 -11.84 -3.96 -21.96
CA LEU A 10 -12.34 -4.81 -20.86
C LEU A 10 -12.10 -6.30 -21.06
N LYS A 11 -11.79 -6.75 -22.28
CA LYS A 11 -11.50 -8.15 -22.63
C LYS A 11 -10.00 -8.44 -22.69
N SER A 12 -9.16 -7.42 -22.78
CA SER A 12 -7.73 -7.57 -23.10
C SER A 12 -6.90 -8.05 -21.92
N GLU A 13 -7.36 -7.83 -20.68
CA GLU A 13 -6.59 -8.13 -19.48
C GLU A 13 -7.22 -9.21 -18.63
N LEU A 14 -6.48 -10.29 -18.41
CA LEU A 14 -6.84 -11.36 -17.49
C LEU A 14 -6.51 -10.92 -16.06
N ARG A 15 -7.45 -11.13 -15.14
CA ARG A 15 -7.27 -10.97 -13.70
C ARG A 15 -7.30 -12.32 -13.02
N LEU A 16 -6.37 -12.50 -12.08
CA LEU A 16 -6.30 -13.65 -11.19
C LEU A 16 -6.67 -13.17 -9.78
N ILE A 17 -7.78 -13.68 -9.23
CA ILE A 17 -8.28 -13.28 -7.92
C ILE A 17 -8.33 -14.50 -7.02
N LYS A 18 -7.53 -14.48 -5.94
CA LYS A 18 -7.60 -15.50 -4.89
C LYS A 18 -8.65 -15.10 -3.85
N ILE A 19 -9.61 -16.00 -3.62
CA ILE A 19 -10.65 -15.88 -2.61
C ILE A 19 -10.43 -17.00 -1.59
N ALA A 20 -10.23 -16.63 -0.33
CA ALA A 20 -9.92 -17.60 0.72
C ALA A 20 -11.18 -17.98 1.53
N GLY A 21 -11.26 -19.24 1.93
CA GLY A 21 -12.19 -19.71 2.94
C GLY A 21 -13.66 -19.72 2.55
N LEU A 22 -14.02 -19.82 1.27
CA LEU A 22 -15.41 -19.98 0.82
C LEU A 22 -16.01 -21.29 1.32
N SER A 23 -17.33 -21.27 1.63
CA SER A 23 -18.06 -22.52 1.78
C SER A 23 -18.06 -23.29 0.46
N ASN A 24 -18.10 -24.62 0.53
CA ASN A 24 -18.09 -25.45 -0.68
C ASN A 24 -19.26 -25.12 -1.63
N ILE A 25 -20.43 -24.82 -1.07
CA ILE A 25 -21.61 -24.44 -1.85
C ILE A 25 -21.34 -23.14 -2.61
N ALA A 26 -20.88 -22.10 -1.91
CA ALA A 26 -20.58 -20.81 -2.52
C ALA A 26 -19.49 -20.93 -3.59
N ALA A 27 -18.43 -21.70 -3.34
CA ALA A 27 -17.34 -21.94 -4.29
C ALA A 27 -17.82 -22.65 -5.57
N ASN A 28 -18.71 -23.64 -5.43
CA ASN A 28 -19.29 -24.34 -6.58
C ASN A 28 -20.22 -23.45 -7.40
N ILE A 29 -21.09 -22.64 -6.75
CA ILE A 29 -21.95 -21.68 -7.45
C ILE A 29 -21.07 -20.65 -8.18
N LEU A 30 -20.09 -20.06 -7.50
CA LEU A 30 -19.15 -19.10 -8.11
C LEU A 30 -18.47 -19.70 -9.35
N LYS A 31 -17.97 -20.94 -9.26
CA LYS A 31 -17.35 -21.62 -10.40
C LYS A 31 -18.34 -21.81 -11.57
N GLN A 32 -19.58 -22.23 -11.31
CA GLN A 32 -20.58 -22.41 -12.37
C GLN A 32 -20.95 -21.07 -13.04
N GLU A 33 -21.07 -20.01 -12.25
CA GLU A 33 -21.35 -18.67 -12.81
C GLU A 33 -20.19 -18.17 -13.69
N LEU A 34 -18.92 -18.39 -13.26
CA LEU A 34 -17.75 -18.05 -14.07
C LEU A 34 -17.72 -18.85 -15.39
N LEU A 35 -17.92 -20.17 -15.33
CA LEU A 35 -17.96 -21.01 -16.53
C LEU A 35 -19.06 -20.59 -17.49
N SER A 36 -20.23 -20.17 -17.00
CA SER A 36 -21.34 -19.67 -17.84
C SER A 36 -21.00 -18.37 -18.56
N LEU A 37 -19.97 -17.63 -18.10
CA LEU A 37 -19.47 -16.39 -18.70
C LEU A 37 -18.23 -16.62 -19.58
N GLY A 38 -17.80 -17.88 -19.77
CA GLY A 38 -16.57 -18.21 -20.48
C GLY A 38 -15.30 -17.86 -19.71
N ALA A 39 -15.40 -17.65 -18.39
CA ALA A 39 -14.29 -17.53 -17.45
C ALA A 39 -14.02 -18.87 -16.75
N ASP A 40 -13.06 -18.93 -15.84
CA ASP A 40 -12.78 -20.16 -15.11
C ASP A 40 -12.48 -19.91 -13.63
N ALA A 41 -12.58 -20.99 -12.83
CA ALA A 41 -12.16 -20.97 -11.44
C ALA A 41 -11.59 -22.33 -11.00
N ALA A 42 -10.45 -22.28 -10.34
CA ALA A 42 -9.86 -23.44 -9.67
C ALA A 42 -10.31 -23.47 -8.20
N ILE A 43 -10.88 -24.60 -7.80
CA ILE A 43 -11.26 -24.92 -6.41
C ILE A 43 -10.69 -26.26 -6.00
N SER A 44 -10.55 -26.53 -4.70
CA SER A 44 -10.01 -27.79 -4.24
C SER A 44 -10.94 -28.97 -4.59
N ARG A 45 -10.36 -30.13 -4.88
CA ARG A 45 -11.12 -31.36 -5.11
C ARG A 45 -12.01 -31.75 -3.92
N GLY A 46 -11.55 -31.46 -2.70
CA GLY A 46 -12.29 -31.70 -1.47
C GLY A 46 -13.60 -30.93 -1.35
N SER A 47 -13.76 -29.81 -2.08
CA SER A 47 -15.02 -29.06 -2.12
C SER A 47 -16.15 -29.79 -2.86
N LEU A 48 -15.79 -30.65 -3.82
CA LEU A 48 -16.75 -31.49 -4.58
C LEU A 48 -17.12 -32.74 -3.82
N THR A 49 -16.14 -33.35 -3.13
CA THR A 49 -16.34 -34.65 -2.42
C THR A 49 -16.87 -34.44 -1.00
N GLY A 50 -16.96 -33.22 -0.49
CA GLY A 50 -17.35 -32.95 0.90
C GLY A 50 -16.24 -33.24 1.93
N ALA A 51 -15.01 -33.53 1.49
CA ALA A 51 -13.88 -33.83 2.37
C ALA A 51 -13.41 -32.60 3.18
N SER A 52 -13.71 -31.39 2.72
CA SER A 52 -13.48 -30.12 3.43
C SER A 52 -14.78 -29.31 3.54
N LYS A 53 -14.92 -28.51 4.58
CA LYS A 53 -16.08 -27.61 4.74
C LYS A 53 -15.91 -26.28 4.00
N LYS A 54 -14.66 -25.88 3.77
CA LYS A 54 -14.26 -24.63 3.11
C LYS A 54 -13.17 -24.90 2.08
N THR A 55 -13.10 -24.04 1.08
CA THR A 55 -12.06 -24.09 0.04
C THR A 55 -11.61 -22.68 -0.34
N ASP A 56 -10.37 -22.57 -0.78
CA ASP A 56 -9.92 -21.41 -1.53
C ASP A 56 -10.37 -21.54 -2.98
N CYS A 57 -10.56 -20.42 -3.64
CA CYS A 57 -10.91 -20.35 -5.06
C CYS A 57 -9.95 -19.38 -5.77
N LEU A 58 -9.41 -19.80 -6.91
CA LEU A 58 -8.66 -18.94 -7.82
C LEU A 58 -9.55 -18.64 -9.02
N VAL A 59 -10.01 -17.41 -9.13
CA VAL A 59 -10.81 -16.90 -10.26
C VAL A 59 -9.86 -16.47 -11.38
N MET A 60 -10.19 -16.84 -12.62
CA MET A 60 -9.47 -16.48 -13.84
C MET A 60 -10.48 -15.85 -14.82
N ALA A 61 -10.50 -14.52 -14.91
CA ALA A 61 -11.50 -13.81 -15.70
C ALA A 61 -10.98 -12.45 -16.18
N ASN A 62 -11.48 -11.96 -17.30
CA ASN A 62 -11.25 -10.58 -17.72
C ASN A 62 -12.24 -9.61 -17.06
N ARG A 63 -12.00 -8.30 -17.19
CA ARG A 63 -12.82 -7.27 -16.52
C ARG A 63 -14.28 -7.32 -16.95
N LEU A 64 -14.57 -7.59 -18.22
CA LEU A 64 -15.95 -7.71 -18.69
C LEU A 64 -16.68 -8.90 -18.04
N GLN A 65 -16.00 -10.04 -17.94
CA GLN A 65 -16.54 -11.23 -17.27
C GLN A 65 -16.78 -10.97 -15.78
N LEU A 66 -15.87 -10.27 -15.10
CA LEU A 66 -16.02 -9.91 -13.69
C LEU A 66 -17.19 -8.94 -13.45
N ASN A 67 -17.41 -7.97 -14.33
CA ASN A 67 -18.57 -7.08 -14.25
C ASN A 67 -19.89 -7.87 -14.37
N ARG A 68 -19.99 -8.78 -15.33
CA ARG A 68 -21.16 -9.65 -15.53
C ARG A 68 -21.34 -10.64 -14.35
N LEU A 69 -20.23 -11.17 -13.82
CA LEU A 69 -20.23 -12.03 -12.65
C LEU A 69 -20.85 -11.32 -11.44
N ASN A 70 -20.49 -10.06 -11.23
CA ASN A 70 -21.02 -9.24 -10.14
C ASN A 70 -22.56 -9.19 -10.16
N GLU A 71 -23.15 -8.91 -11.32
CA GLU A 71 -24.61 -8.88 -11.48
C GLU A 71 -25.25 -10.23 -11.11
N LYS A 72 -24.64 -11.33 -11.55
CA LYS A 72 -25.13 -12.68 -11.26
C LYS A 72 -25.00 -13.05 -9.78
N LEU A 73 -23.84 -12.75 -9.15
CA LEU A 73 -23.61 -13.09 -7.75
C LEU A 73 -24.53 -12.34 -6.79
N ARG A 74 -24.98 -11.13 -7.13
CA ARG A 74 -25.96 -10.38 -6.33
C ARG A 74 -27.32 -11.07 -6.22
N MET A 75 -27.66 -11.92 -7.19
CA MET A 75 -28.89 -12.70 -7.22
C MET A 75 -28.75 -14.07 -6.52
N GLN A 76 -27.52 -14.45 -6.13
CA GLN A 76 -27.24 -15.76 -5.54
C GLN A 76 -27.29 -15.72 -4.00
N PRO A 77 -27.69 -16.84 -3.35
CA PRO A 77 -27.65 -16.97 -1.90
C PRO A 77 -26.21 -17.13 -1.37
N PHE A 78 -26.08 -17.48 -0.09
CA PHE A 78 -24.82 -17.82 0.57
C PHE A 78 -23.77 -16.70 0.61
N LYS A 79 -24.22 -15.46 0.76
CA LYS A 79 -23.37 -14.24 0.84
C LYS A 79 -22.56 -13.96 -0.43
N LEU A 80 -22.99 -14.48 -1.57
CA LEU A 80 -22.31 -14.23 -2.83
C LEU A 80 -22.49 -12.78 -3.31
N GLY A 81 -23.54 -12.09 -2.91
CA GLY A 81 -23.68 -10.64 -3.11
C GLY A 81 -22.63 -9.83 -2.35
N GLU A 82 -22.35 -10.18 -1.08
CA GLU A 82 -21.27 -9.56 -0.30
C GLU A 82 -19.89 -9.82 -0.94
N LEU A 83 -19.69 -11.04 -1.46
CA LEU A 83 -18.47 -11.38 -2.19
C LEU A 83 -18.30 -10.55 -3.47
N ALA A 84 -19.38 -10.30 -4.21
CA ALA A 84 -19.37 -9.46 -5.38
C ALA A 84 -18.90 -8.03 -5.05
N ASP A 85 -19.34 -7.45 -3.94
CA ASP A 85 -18.91 -6.14 -3.48
C ASP A 85 -17.41 -6.14 -3.08
N GLN A 86 -16.94 -7.21 -2.42
CA GLN A 86 -15.53 -7.37 -2.08
C GLN A 86 -14.66 -7.48 -3.34
N ILE A 87 -15.07 -8.26 -4.35
CA ILE A 87 -14.35 -8.38 -5.62
C ILE A 87 -14.25 -7.01 -6.30
N ASN A 88 -15.33 -6.25 -6.36
CA ASN A 88 -15.31 -4.91 -6.96
C ASN A 88 -14.38 -3.97 -6.19
N THR A 89 -14.44 -3.95 -4.86
CA THR A 89 -13.57 -3.13 -4.03
C THR A 89 -12.09 -3.44 -4.28
N VAL A 90 -11.74 -4.73 -4.40
CA VAL A 90 -10.37 -5.15 -4.70
C VAL A 90 -9.92 -4.71 -6.09
N LEU A 91 -10.80 -4.85 -7.09
CA LEU A 91 -10.53 -4.43 -8.45
C LEU A 91 -10.37 -2.91 -8.56
N ASP A 92 -11.24 -2.14 -7.93
CA ASP A 92 -11.18 -0.68 -7.92
C ASP A 92 -9.92 -0.18 -7.21
N ASN A 93 -9.51 -0.86 -6.13
CA ASN A 93 -8.25 -0.54 -5.44
C ASN A 93 -7.02 -0.91 -6.29
N TYR A 94 -7.07 -2.03 -7.00
CA TYR A 94 -5.98 -2.48 -7.87
C TYR A 94 -5.81 -1.57 -9.10
N GLU A 95 -6.92 -1.09 -9.67
CA GLU A 95 -6.96 -0.20 -10.84
C GLU A 95 -6.83 1.28 -10.48
N ARG A 96 -6.73 1.60 -9.18
CA ARG A 96 -6.59 2.97 -8.74
C ARG A 96 -5.25 3.54 -9.22
N ASP A 97 -5.32 4.63 -9.94
CA ASP A 97 -4.19 5.44 -10.42
C ASP A 97 -4.05 6.79 -9.68
N LYS A 98 -5.03 7.09 -8.81
CA LYS A 98 -5.06 8.34 -8.05
C LYS A 98 -4.82 8.08 -6.58
N PHE A 99 -3.73 8.63 -6.08
CA PHE A 99 -3.32 8.50 -4.69
C PHE A 99 -3.20 9.88 -4.05
N LEU A 100 -3.90 10.06 -2.95
CA LEU A 100 -3.88 11.28 -2.16
C LEU A 100 -3.33 10.98 -0.77
N ILE A 101 -2.22 11.59 -0.42
CA ILE A 101 -1.75 11.64 0.97
C ILE A 101 -2.41 12.86 1.64
N LYS A 102 -3.22 12.60 2.65
CA LYS A 102 -3.91 13.65 3.39
C LYS A 102 -3.55 13.56 4.88
N THR A 103 -3.02 14.63 5.41
CA THR A 103 -2.76 14.81 6.85
C THR A 103 -3.56 16.01 7.37
N ALA A 104 -3.46 16.31 8.66
CA ALA A 104 -4.10 17.49 9.23
C ALA A 104 -3.62 18.81 8.60
N ARG A 105 -2.38 18.87 8.10
CA ARG A 105 -1.72 20.08 7.59
C ARG A 105 -1.48 20.08 6.09
N PHE A 106 -1.40 18.90 5.46
CA PHE A 106 -0.97 18.75 4.07
C PHE A 106 -1.94 17.87 3.29
N SER A 107 -2.07 18.18 1.99
CA SER A 107 -2.76 17.36 1.02
C SER A 107 -1.87 17.27 -0.22
N LEU A 108 -1.38 16.08 -0.53
CA LEU A 108 -0.47 15.82 -1.64
C LEU A 108 -1.11 14.82 -2.60
N ASP A 109 -1.41 15.28 -3.82
CA ASP A 109 -1.94 14.42 -4.88
C ASP A 109 -0.78 13.83 -5.68
N LEU A 110 -0.52 12.52 -5.46
CA LEU A 110 0.57 11.80 -6.10
C LEU A 110 0.28 11.42 -7.57
N SER A 111 -0.92 11.70 -8.09
CA SER A 111 -1.33 11.30 -9.44
C SER A 111 -1.00 12.35 -10.51
N GLN A 112 -0.65 13.58 -10.13
CA GLN A 112 -0.49 14.68 -11.08
C GLN A 112 0.93 14.79 -11.65
N ARG A 113 1.94 14.40 -10.89
CA ARG A 113 3.36 14.45 -11.27
C ARG A 113 4.20 13.51 -10.41
N VAL A 114 5.43 13.30 -10.79
CA VAL A 114 6.43 12.66 -9.92
C VAL A 114 6.72 13.57 -8.73
N HIS A 115 6.74 13.00 -7.53
CA HIS A 115 7.10 13.68 -6.29
C HIS A 115 8.45 13.16 -5.80
N LEU A 116 9.22 14.06 -5.21
CA LEU A 116 10.55 13.74 -4.68
C LEU A 116 10.46 13.59 -3.17
N MET A 117 11.00 12.48 -2.66
CA MET A 117 11.14 12.24 -1.22
C MET A 117 12.60 12.35 -0.84
N GLY A 118 12.93 13.36 -0.02
CA GLY A 118 14.26 13.53 0.56
C GLY A 118 14.43 12.59 1.75
N ILE A 119 15.44 11.71 1.72
CA ILE A 119 15.70 10.72 2.78
C ILE A 119 16.73 11.27 3.76
N VAL A 120 16.40 11.25 5.04
CA VAL A 120 17.22 11.78 6.13
C VAL A 120 17.48 10.69 7.18
N ASN A 121 18.60 9.99 7.03
CA ASN A 121 19.01 8.94 7.96
C ASN A 121 19.83 9.50 9.12
N ILE A 122 19.25 9.52 10.32
CA ILE A 122 19.90 9.96 11.55
C ILE A 122 20.57 8.75 12.23
N THR A 123 21.59 8.20 11.58
CA THR A 123 22.29 6.99 12.02
C THR A 123 23.80 7.23 12.13
N ASP A 124 24.46 6.50 13.03
CA ASP A 124 25.93 6.55 13.19
C ASP A 124 26.66 5.83 12.03
N ASP A 125 25.96 4.91 11.38
CA ASP A 125 26.54 3.96 10.44
C ASP A 125 25.78 3.99 9.12
N SER A 126 26.31 4.68 8.11
CA SER A 126 25.85 4.50 6.75
C SER A 126 27.00 4.04 5.87
N PHE A 127 26.89 2.85 5.29
CA PHE A 127 27.86 2.28 4.32
C PHE A 127 28.15 3.19 3.13
N SER A 128 27.29 4.13 2.83
CA SER A 128 27.45 5.15 1.77
C SER A 128 28.07 6.46 2.27
N GLY A 129 28.44 6.55 3.55
CA GLY A 129 28.89 7.80 4.15
C GLY A 129 27.78 8.84 4.36
N ASP A 130 26.50 8.43 4.23
CA ASP A 130 25.33 9.31 4.31
C ASP A 130 24.74 9.42 5.73
N GLY A 131 25.37 8.80 6.73
CA GLY A 131 24.99 8.94 8.13
C GLY A 131 25.20 10.37 8.61
N LEU A 132 24.11 11.08 8.85
CA LEU A 132 24.14 12.51 9.16
C LEU A 132 24.81 12.81 10.49
N LEU A 133 24.80 11.89 11.46
CA LEU A 133 25.50 12.08 12.74
C LEU A 133 27.02 12.16 12.59
N ASN A 134 27.58 11.49 11.58
CA ASN A 134 29.03 11.57 11.29
C ASN A 134 29.41 12.77 10.41
N LYS A 135 28.48 13.27 9.57
CA LYS A 135 28.70 14.44 8.70
C LYS A 135 28.35 15.75 9.40
N PHE A 136 27.36 15.72 10.29
CA PHE A 136 26.82 16.91 10.94
C PHE A 136 26.96 16.80 12.46
N ASN A 137 27.88 17.54 13.04
CA ASN A 137 28.14 17.55 14.48
C ASN A 137 27.02 18.22 15.33
N SER A 138 25.91 18.66 14.71
CA SER A 138 24.81 19.31 15.40
C SER A 138 23.46 19.11 14.73
N ARG A 139 22.37 19.20 15.51
CA ARG A 139 20.99 19.18 15.02
C ARG A 139 20.72 20.31 14.00
N ASP A 140 21.37 21.45 14.18
CA ASP A 140 21.19 22.59 13.28
C ASP A 140 21.72 22.32 11.87
N CYS A 141 22.78 21.52 11.75
CA CYS A 141 23.27 21.09 10.44
C CYS A 141 22.29 20.13 9.73
N ILE A 142 21.66 19.20 10.49
CA ILE A 142 20.62 18.31 9.94
C ILE A 142 19.43 19.14 9.45
N ILE A 143 18.99 20.10 10.25
CA ILE A 143 17.85 20.96 9.90
C ILE A 143 18.15 21.77 8.66
N ARG A 144 19.34 22.39 8.57
CA ARG A 144 19.75 23.16 7.39
C ARG A 144 19.79 22.27 6.13
N HIS A 145 20.32 21.08 6.25
CA HIS A 145 20.37 20.14 5.13
C HIS A 145 18.96 19.76 4.65
N VAL A 146 18.01 19.60 5.57
CA VAL A 146 16.60 19.34 5.21
C VAL A 146 15.96 20.57 4.55
N GLU A 147 16.24 21.76 5.05
CA GLU A 147 15.76 23.01 4.44
C GLU A 147 16.30 23.14 3.00
N GLU A 148 17.58 22.85 2.77
CA GLU A 148 18.20 22.79 1.42
C GLU A 148 17.49 21.76 0.52
N MET A 149 17.21 20.52 1.00
CA MET A 149 16.45 19.53 0.23
C MET A 149 15.07 20.05 -0.20
N VAL A 150 14.37 20.77 0.68
CA VAL A 150 13.06 21.35 0.38
C VAL A 150 13.19 22.48 -0.65
N GLU A 151 14.20 23.33 -0.54
CA GLU A 151 14.50 24.40 -1.52
C GLU A 151 14.85 23.80 -2.90
N ASP A 152 15.56 22.66 -2.93
CA ASP A 152 15.91 21.91 -4.14
C ASP A 152 14.72 21.14 -4.74
N GLY A 153 13.56 21.14 -4.07
CA GLY A 153 12.32 20.61 -4.62
C GLY A 153 11.83 19.31 -4.01
N ALA A 154 12.29 18.91 -2.84
CA ALA A 154 11.71 17.77 -2.13
C ALA A 154 10.26 18.07 -1.71
N ASP A 155 9.34 17.16 -2.05
CA ASP A 155 7.91 17.25 -1.73
C ASP A 155 7.57 16.60 -0.39
N ILE A 156 8.40 15.67 0.06
CA ILE A 156 8.26 14.91 1.31
C ILE A 156 9.65 14.77 1.92
N ILE A 157 9.77 14.81 3.24
CA ILE A 157 11.00 14.46 3.95
C ILE A 157 10.74 13.20 4.75
N ASP A 158 11.55 12.16 4.51
CA ASP A 158 11.48 10.87 5.20
C ASP A 158 12.61 10.76 6.24
N ILE A 159 12.25 10.60 7.50
CA ILE A 159 13.19 10.58 8.62
C ILE A 159 13.32 9.16 9.16
N GLY A 160 14.54 8.61 9.16
CA GLY A 160 14.88 7.32 9.74
C GLY A 160 15.89 7.46 10.87
N GLY A 161 15.65 6.77 12.01
CA GLY A 161 16.58 6.73 13.15
C GLY A 161 17.37 5.43 13.28
N GLU A 162 17.04 4.42 12.47
CA GLU A 162 17.68 3.11 12.43
C GLU A 162 17.99 2.71 11.00
N SER A 163 19.13 2.08 10.77
CA SER A 163 19.48 1.56 9.44
C SER A 163 18.83 0.20 9.22
N THR A 164 18.10 0.04 8.12
CA THR A 164 17.51 -1.24 7.69
C THR A 164 18.43 -2.06 6.78
N ARG A 165 19.71 -1.66 6.64
CA ARG A 165 20.69 -2.37 5.80
C ARG A 165 21.06 -3.73 6.39
N PRO A 166 21.43 -4.72 5.56
CA PRO A 166 21.99 -5.98 6.06
C PRO A 166 23.16 -5.71 7.01
N GLU A 167 23.21 -6.42 8.14
CA GLU A 167 24.26 -6.31 9.18
C GLU A 167 24.24 -5.02 10.02
N ALA A 168 23.31 -4.10 9.80
CA ALA A 168 23.15 -2.95 10.69
C ALA A 168 22.80 -3.41 12.11
N ARG A 169 23.38 -2.75 13.11
CA ARG A 169 23.05 -3.05 14.50
C ARG A 169 21.67 -2.48 14.86
N PRO A 170 20.78 -3.30 15.48
CA PRO A 170 19.50 -2.80 15.94
C PRO A 170 19.68 -1.64 16.93
N VAL A 171 18.91 -0.60 16.74
CA VAL A 171 18.88 0.57 17.61
C VAL A 171 17.82 0.40 18.70
N SER A 172 18.13 0.72 19.94
CA SER A 172 17.13 0.64 21.01
C SER A 172 15.99 1.65 20.79
N LEU A 173 14.79 1.34 21.31
CA LEU A 173 13.65 2.25 21.26
C LEU A 173 14.00 3.65 21.77
N LYS A 174 14.67 3.72 22.92
CA LYS A 174 15.07 4.99 23.56
C LYS A 174 16.01 5.80 22.66
N GLU A 175 16.92 5.13 22.01
CA GLU A 175 17.90 5.76 21.15
C GLU A 175 17.26 6.30 19.87
N GLU A 176 16.38 5.52 19.22
CA GLU A 176 15.66 5.96 18.02
C GLU A 176 14.74 7.16 18.33
N LEU A 177 14.03 7.14 19.45
CA LEU A 177 13.26 8.30 19.92
C LEU A 177 14.13 9.53 20.12
N ASN A 178 15.31 9.39 20.74
CA ASN A 178 16.23 10.50 20.98
C ASN A 178 16.82 11.08 19.69
N ARG A 179 16.97 10.27 18.65
CA ARG A 179 17.47 10.68 17.34
C ARG A 179 16.39 11.43 16.54
N THR A 180 15.20 10.87 16.45
CA THR A 180 14.15 11.30 15.52
C THR A 180 13.24 12.39 16.07
N ILE A 181 12.69 12.22 17.26
CA ILE A 181 11.64 13.09 17.80
C ILE A 181 12.06 14.56 17.94
N PRO A 182 13.26 14.90 18.46
CA PRO A 182 13.68 16.30 18.55
C PRO A 182 13.82 16.97 17.17
N ILE A 183 14.27 16.22 16.16
CA ILE A 183 14.41 16.72 14.79
C ILE A 183 13.04 16.97 14.17
N ILE A 184 12.10 16.00 14.28
CA ILE A 184 10.73 16.15 13.78
C ILE A 184 10.05 17.38 14.41
N LYS A 185 10.14 17.59 15.73
CA LYS A 185 9.59 18.76 16.43
C LYS A 185 10.11 20.09 15.92
N LEU A 186 11.36 20.13 15.49
CA LEU A 186 11.96 21.34 14.94
C LEU A 186 11.55 21.55 13.48
N LEU A 187 11.63 20.49 12.66
CA LEU A 187 11.30 20.55 11.25
C LEU A 187 9.82 20.84 11.01
N SER A 188 8.92 20.25 11.81
CA SER A 188 7.47 20.49 11.68
C SER A 188 7.06 21.96 11.78
N LYS A 189 7.91 22.81 12.40
CA LYS A 189 7.70 24.25 12.52
C LYS A 189 8.38 25.07 11.43
N ARG A 190 9.34 24.48 10.70
CA ARG A 190 10.20 25.19 9.76
C ARG A 190 9.89 24.89 8.30
N ILE A 191 9.59 23.64 7.97
CA ILE A 191 9.32 23.23 6.59
C ILE A 191 7.82 23.20 6.28
N LYS A 192 7.49 23.37 4.98
CA LYS A 192 6.11 23.40 4.48
C LYS A 192 5.77 22.17 3.62
N VAL A 193 6.49 21.08 3.83
CA VAL A 193 6.22 19.79 3.20
C VAL A 193 5.94 18.75 4.28
N PRO A 194 5.20 17.67 4.00
CA PRO A 194 4.95 16.61 4.95
C PRO A 194 6.23 15.90 5.36
N ILE A 195 6.27 15.46 6.62
CA ILE A 195 7.33 14.63 7.17
C ILE A 195 6.80 13.18 7.27
N SER A 196 7.58 12.22 6.78
CA SER A 196 7.41 10.79 6.97
C SER A 196 8.37 10.29 8.04
N ILE A 197 8.02 9.23 8.75
CA ILE A 197 8.90 8.52 9.68
C ILE A 197 9.09 7.08 9.23
N ASP A 198 10.32 6.68 8.96
CA ASP A 198 10.69 5.29 8.68
C ASP A 198 11.03 4.57 9.98
N THR A 199 10.10 3.76 10.46
CA THR A 199 10.28 2.95 11.68
C THR A 199 9.31 1.77 11.71
N TYR A 200 9.79 0.64 12.23
CA TYR A 200 8.94 -0.51 12.57
C TYR A 200 8.48 -0.52 14.03
N LYS A 201 9.00 0.42 14.86
CA LYS A 201 8.65 0.51 16.28
C LYS A 201 7.40 1.37 16.47
N THR A 202 6.30 0.75 16.87
CA THR A 202 5.00 1.41 17.06
C THR A 202 5.07 2.65 17.96
N GLN A 203 5.92 2.63 18.99
CA GLN A 203 6.04 3.76 19.92
C GLN A 203 6.76 4.94 19.25
N VAL A 204 7.79 4.69 18.42
CA VAL A 204 8.46 5.75 17.64
C VAL A 204 7.47 6.39 16.68
N ALA A 205 6.70 5.58 15.95
CA ALA A 205 5.69 6.10 15.03
C ALA A 205 4.64 6.99 15.74
N ARG A 206 4.17 6.57 16.91
CA ARG A 206 3.21 7.37 17.71
C ARG A 206 3.79 8.70 18.15
N GLU A 207 4.96 8.68 18.78
CA GLU A 207 5.64 9.89 19.24
C GLU A 207 6.00 10.85 18.09
N ALA A 208 6.34 10.30 16.91
CA ALA A 208 6.59 11.08 15.71
C ALA A 208 5.34 11.81 15.20
N LEU A 209 4.18 11.12 15.17
CA LEU A 209 2.89 11.73 14.80
C LEU A 209 2.46 12.82 15.79
N ASP A 210 2.74 12.63 17.09
CA ASP A 210 2.46 13.63 18.13
C ASP A 210 3.43 14.82 18.08
N ALA A 211 4.59 14.64 17.47
CA ALA A 211 5.62 15.67 17.33
C ALA A 211 5.35 16.64 16.16
N GLY A 212 4.47 16.30 15.22
CA GLY A 212 4.05 17.08 14.07
C GLY A 212 4.11 16.35 12.77
#